data_9675c329f95a9c418b81b0a5f6f3c031
#
_entry.id   9675c329f95a9c418b81b0a5f6f3c031
#
_cell.length_a   1.000
_cell.length_b   1.000
_cell.length_c   1.000
_cell.angle_alpha   90.00
_cell.angle_beta   90.00
_cell.angle_gamma   90.00
#
_symmetry.space_group_name_H-M   'P 1'
#
loop_
_entity.id
_entity.type
_entity.pdbx_description
1 polymer ?
#
loop_
_entity_poly.entity_id
_entity_poly.type
_entity_poly.pdbx_seq_one_letter_code
_entity_poly.pdbx_strand_id
1 'polypeptide(L)'
;MSKRIDEIPDVEIDGTGKFKYIQIKVKDKDSGDTKLIVRGYGRCGYHNDILDEVKTQYKGFSFTCPGGGRIDHHEGNKTLFVYGFSQAYGQPDHSKAVELLKQKYPNYNITYSNEGY
;
A
#
# COMPACT_ATOMS: atom_id res chain seq x y z
N MET A 1 12.73 22.33 3.04
CA MET A 1 11.64 22.11 2.11
C MET A 1 11.39 20.67 1.90
N SER A 2 10.27 20.19 2.31
CA SER A 2 10.07 18.78 2.22
C SER A 2 8.98 18.38 1.24
N LYS A 3 9.06 18.96 0.05
CA LYS A 3 8.12 18.57 -1.00
C LYS A 3 8.41 17.20 -1.57
N ARG A 4 9.60 16.65 -1.29
CA ARG A 4 9.98 15.34 -1.82
C ARG A 4 9.01 14.25 -1.41
N ILE A 5 8.59 14.24 -0.13
CA ILE A 5 7.68 13.20 0.33
C ILE A 5 6.31 13.33 -0.33
N ASP A 6 5.89 14.54 -0.65
CA ASP A 6 4.61 14.79 -1.32
C ASP A 6 4.63 14.31 -2.77
N GLU A 7 5.81 14.14 -3.36
CA GLU A 7 5.94 13.64 -4.72
C GLU A 7 5.76 12.12 -4.81
N ILE A 8 5.85 11.41 -3.70
CA ILE A 8 5.60 9.97 -3.68
C ILE A 8 4.09 9.74 -3.68
N PRO A 9 3.53 9.06 -4.69
CA PRO A 9 2.09 8.80 -4.71
C PRO A 9 1.64 8.03 -3.47
N ASP A 10 0.49 8.38 -2.94
CA ASP A 10 -0.07 7.68 -1.78
C ASP A 10 -0.47 6.26 -2.11
N VAL A 11 -0.96 6.02 -3.32
CA VAL A 11 -1.44 4.71 -3.76
C VAL A 11 -0.91 4.37 -5.14
N GLU A 12 -0.33 3.19 -5.27
CA GLU A 12 0.00 2.61 -6.56
C GLU A 12 -0.26 1.11 -6.49
N ILE A 13 -1.29 0.67 -7.19
CA ILE A 13 -1.69 -0.73 -7.21
C ILE A 13 -2.01 -1.16 -8.64
N ASP A 14 -1.95 -2.47 -8.88
CA ASP A 14 -2.33 -3.03 -10.16
C ASP A 14 -3.83 -2.88 -10.41
N GLY A 15 -4.24 -3.09 -11.65
CA GLY A 15 -5.64 -3.12 -12.05
C GLY A 15 -6.35 -4.38 -11.59
N THR A 16 -7.37 -4.80 -12.33
CA THR A 16 -8.21 -5.94 -11.96
C THR A 16 -7.40 -7.19 -11.67
N GLY A 17 -7.69 -7.83 -10.54
CA GLY A 17 -7.04 -9.05 -10.10
C GLY A 17 -6.91 -9.11 -8.61
N LYS A 18 -6.35 -10.22 -8.14
CA LYS A 18 -5.98 -10.41 -6.74
C LYS A 18 -4.46 -10.37 -6.64
N PHE A 19 -3.96 -9.56 -5.74
CA PHE A 19 -2.50 -9.41 -5.59
C PHE A 19 -2.14 -9.05 -4.16
N LYS A 20 -0.87 -9.29 -3.82
CA LYS A 20 -0.34 -8.89 -2.53
C LYS A 20 -0.17 -7.39 -2.47
N TYR A 21 -0.38 -6.82 -1.30
CA TYR A 21 -0.12 -5.40 -1.05
C TYR A 21 0.56 -5.21 0.29
N ILE A 22 1.22 -4.08 0.44
CA ILE A 22 1.79 -3.66 1.72
C ILE A 22 1.43 -2.20 1.99
N GLN A 23 1.42 -1.87 3.28
CA GLN A 23 1.46 -0.49 3.73
C GLN A 23 2.91 -0.15 4.05
N ILE A 24 3.33 1.04 3.71
CA ILE A 24 4.70 1.49 3.95
C ILE A 24 4.66 2.84 4.63
N LYS A 25 5.33 2.94 5.76
CA LYS A 25 5.56 4.24 6.41
C LYS A 25 6.85 4.80 5.86
N VAL A 26 6.76 5.93 5.18
CA VAL A 26 7.89 6.61 4.55
C VAL A 26 8.29 7.80 5.40
N LYS A 27 9.59 7.95 5.62
CA LYS A 27 10.12 9.11 6.35
C LYS A 27 11.20 9.78 5.51
N ASP A 28 11.06 11.08 5.32
CA ASP A 28 12.09 11.88 4.67
C ASP A 28 13.23 12.08 5.66
N LYS A 29 14.42 11.60 5.30
CA LYS A 29 15.58 11.66 6.19
C LYS A 29 16.03 13.09 6.46
N ASP A 30 15.79 14.01 5.54
CA ASP A 30 16.21 15.39 5.68
C ASP A 30 15.24 16.21 6.54
N SER A 31 13.94 16.10 6.27
CA SER A 31 12.94 16.93 6.95
C SER A 31 12.31 16.26 8.17
N GLY A 32 12.34 14.92 8.22
CA GLY A 32 11.64 14.17 9.25
C GLY A 32 10.16 13.97 9.00
N ASP A 33 9.64 14.46 7.88
CA ASP A 33 8.23 14.27 7.53
C ASP A 33 7.95 12.79 7.26
N THR A 34 6.74 12.36 7.60
CA THR A 34 6.33 10.97 7.39
C THR A 34 4.97 10.90 6.71
N LYS A 35 4.73 9.80 6.02
CA LYS A 35 3.39 9.47 5.54
C LYS A 35 3.26 7.98 5.31
N LEU A 36 2.03 7.51 5.20
CA LEU A 36 1.72 6.13 4.87
C LEU A 36 1.37 6.05 3.39
N ILE A 37 1.90 5.04 2.71
CA ILE A 37 1.57 4.76 1.31
C ILE A 37 1.13 3.31 1.15
N VAL A 38 0.43 3.03 0.06
CA VAL A 38 -0.06 1.69 -0.28
C VAL A 38 0.55 1.26 -1.61
N ARG A 39 1.09 0.06 -1.65
CA ARG A 39 1.65 -0.52 -2.87
C ARG A 39 1.18 -1.96 -3.02
N GLY A 40 0.79 -2.34 -4.22
CA GLY A 40 0.35 -3.70 -4.49
C GLY A 40 0.58 -4.08 -5.94
N TYR A 41 1.27 -5.22 -6.15
CA TYR A 41 1.66 -5.66 -7.48
C TYR A 41 1.53 -7.18 -7.61
N GLY A 42 0.79 -7.61 -8.63
CA GLY A 42 0.63 -9.03 -8.92
C GLY A 42 1.92 -9.72 -9.34
N ARG A 43 2.87 -8.95 -9.89
CA ARG A 43 4.17 -9.49 -10.31
C ARG A 43 5.08 -9.84 -9.15
N CYS A 44 4.78 -9.35 -7.95
CA CYS A 44 5.60 -9.62 -6.77
C CYS A 44 5.08 -10.86 -6.07
N GLY A 45 5.93 -11.90 -5.95
CA GLY A 45 5.55 -13.15 -5.31
C GLY A 45 5.51 -13.07 -3.80
N TYR A 46 6.23 -12.13 -3.20
CA TYR A 46 6.31 -11.94 -1.76
C TYR A 46 6.11 -10.48 -1.39
N HIS A 47 5.64 -10.25 -0.16
CA HIS A 47 5.43 -8.88 0.31
C HIS A 47 6.72 -8.06 0.34
N ASN A 48 7.85 -8.69 0.72
CA ASN A 48 9.10 -7.96 0.75
C ASN A 48 9.62 -7.58 -0.65
N ASP A 49 9.17 -8.27 -1.69
CA ASP A 49 9.53 -7.88 -3.07
C ASP A 49 8.94 -6.51 -3.39
N ILE A 50 7.73 -6.23 -2.90
CA ILE A 50 7.09 -4.93 -3.10
C ILE A 50 7.89 -3.83 -2.41
N LEU A 51 8.30 -4.08 -1.17
CA LEU A 51 9.09 -3.12 -0.42
C LEU A 51 10.43 -2.84 -1.09
N ASP A 52 11.10 -3.89 -1.59
CA ASP A 52 12.38 -3.75 -2.27
C ASP A 52 12.24 -2.87 -3.53
N GLU A 53 11.17 -3.04 -4.31
CA GLU A 53 10.94 -2.19 -5.47
C GLU A 53 10.82 -0.72 -5.07
N VAL A 54 10.05 -0.45 -4.03
CA VAL A 54 9.85 0.94 -3.57
C VAL A 54 11.16 1.55 -3.11
N LYS A 55 11.96 0.79 -2.39
CA LYS A 55 13.27 1.26 -1.93
C LYS A 55 14.20 1.62 -3.07
N THR A 56 14.10 0.93 -4.20
CA THR A 56 14.94 1.25 -5.36
C THR A 56 14.45 2.47 -6.11
N GLN A 57 13.18 2.80 -6.03
CA GLN A 57 12.59 3.94 -6.73
C GLN A 57 12.88 5.27 -6.05
N TYR A 58 13.01 5.27 -4.73
CA TYR A 58 13.10 6.50 -3.96
C TYR A 58 14.32 6.49 -3.06
N LYS A 59 15.21 7.45 -3.25
CA LYS A 59 16.43 7.62 -2.44
C LYS A 59 16.23 8.75 -1.44
N GLY A 60 16.89 8.66 -0.31
CA GLY A 60 16.81 9.69 0.72
C GLY A 60 15.66 9.54 1.68
N PHE A 61 14.97 8.39 1.65
CA PHE A 61 13.87 8.09 2.55
C PHE A 61 14.17 6.82 3.34
N SER A 62 13.57 6.72 4.52
CA SER A 62 13.54 5.45 5.22
C SER A 62 12.14 4.85 5.11
N PHE A 63 12.08 3.52 5.12
CA PHE A 63 10.86 2.78 4.88
C PHE A 63 10.64 1.76 5.97
N THR A 64 9.43 1.74 6.53
CA THR A 64 9.01 0.77 7.52
C THR A 64 7.70 0.16 7.05
N CYS A 65 7.59 -1.17 7.08
CA CYS A 65 6.38 -1.84 6.65
C CYS A 65 5.59 -2.31 7.89
N PRO A 66 4.48 -1.66 8.24
CA PRO A 66 3.67 -2.09 9.38
C PRO A 66 2.88 -3.36 9.11
N GLY A 67 2.79 -3.77 7.85
CA GLY A 67 2.10 -4.99 7.51
C GLY A 67 1.63 -5.00 6.07
N GLY A 68 1.04 -6.10 5.67
CA GLY A 68 0.51 -6.27 4.33
C GLY A 68 -0.62 -7.27 4.31
N GLY A 69 -1.14 -7.53 3.15
CA GLY A 69 -2.22 -8.46 2.93
C GLY A 69 -2.44 -8.67 1.45
N ARG A 70 -3.70 -8.67 1.05
CA ARG A 70 -4.10 -8.82 -0.35
C ARG A 70 -5.17 -7.80 -0.70
N ILE A 71 -5.25 -7.49 -1.98
CA ILE A 71 -6.32 -6.67 -2.54
C ILE A 71 -6.97 -7.47 -3.66
N ASP A 72 -8.31 -7.48 -3.65
CA ASP A 72 -9.13 -8.02 -4.73
C ASP A 72 -9.74 -6.82 -5.43
N HIS A 73 -9.28 -6.56 -6.65
CA HIS A 73 -9.63 -5.37 -7.42
C HIS A 73 -10.45 -5.74 -8.64
N HIS A 74 -11.63 -5.15 -8.78
CA HIS A 74 -12.52 -5.36 -9.93
C HIS A 74 -12.86 -4.00 -10.54
N GLU A 75 -12.14 -3.62 -11.58
CA GLU A 75 -12.33 -2.33 -12.23
C GLU A 75 -13.71 -2.20 -12.87
N GLY A 76 -14.21 -3.29 -13.45
CA GLY A 76 -15.52 -3.28 -14.08
C GLY A 76 -16.66 -3.01 -13.11
N ASN A 77 -16.54 -3.52 -11.88
CA ASN A 77 -17.54 -3.33 -10.84
C ASN A 77 -17.21 -2.15 -9.93
N LYS A 78 -16.05 -1.57 -10.07
CA LYS A 78 -15.52 -0.48 -9.22
C LYS A 78 -15.52 -0.90 -7.75
N THR A 79 -14.96 -2.07 -7.46
CA THR A 79 -14.84 -2.58 -6.09
C THR A 79 -13.41 -2.91 -5.75
N LEU A 80 -13.07 -2.70 -4.49
CA LEU A 80 -11.79 -3.09 -3.88
C LEU A 80 -12.08 -3.75 -2.55
N PHE A 81 -11.47 -4.92 -2.31
CA PHE A 81 -11.56 -5.59 -1.03
C PHE A 81 -10.15 -5.82 -0.49
N VAL A 82 -9.88 -5.33 0.71
CA VAL A 82 -8.57 -5.37 1.35
C VAL A 82 -8.63 -6.31 2.53
N TYR A 83 -7.72 -7.29 2.59
CA TYR A 83 -7.81 -8.35 3.60
C TYR A 83 -6.47 -9.06 3.78
N GLY A 84 -6.43 -10.02 4.71
CA GLY A 84 -5.29 -10.93 4.86
C GLY A 84 -4.14 -10.34 5.67
N PHE A 85 -2.99 -10.98 5.56
CA PHE A 85 -1.80 -10.60 6.31
C PHE A 85 -0.53 -10.99 5.56
N SER A 86 0.60 -10.44 6.00
CA SER A 86 1.92 -10.81 5.50
C SER A 86 2.61 -11.70 6.51
N GLN A 87 3.18 -12.81 6.05
CA GLN A 87 3.97 -13.66 6.95
C GLN A 87 5.22 -12.94 7.46
N ALA A 88 5.79 -12.07 6.63
CA ALA A 88 7.01 -11.34 6.99
C ALA A 88 6.73 -10.13 7.88
N TYR A 89 5.64 -9.40 7.60
CA TYR A 89 5.38 -8.10 8.24
C TYR A 89 4.14 -8.06 9.12
N GLY A 90 3.32 -9.12 9.11
CA GLY A 90 2.11 -9.19 9.90
C GLY A 90 0.91 -8.54 9.25
N GLN A 91 -0.17 -8.42 10.02
CA GLN A 91 -1.41 -7.81 9.58
C GLN A 91 -1.43 -6.33 9.97
N PRO A 92 -1.61 -5.42 9.02
CA PRO A 92 -1.74 -4.01 9.34
C PRO A 92 -3.19 -3.67 9.68
N ASP A 93 -3.45 -2.42 10.01
CA ASP A 93 -4.81 -1.92 10.07
C ASP A 93 -5.26 -1.60 8.64
N HIS A 94 -6.05 -2.48 8.06
CA HIS A 94 -6.52 -2.31 6.68
C HIS A 94 -7.38 -1.07 6.48
N SER A 95 -8.00 -0.54 7.53
CA SER A 95 -8.81 0.67 7.41
C SER A 95 -7.97 1.87 6.95
N LYS A 96 -6.69 1.89 7.30
CA LYS A 96 -5.78 2.96 6.87
C LYS A 96 -5.51 2.89 5.37
N ALA A 97 -5.36 1.68 4.83
CA ALA A 97 -5.22 1.50 3.40
C ALA A 97 -6.50 1.92 2.68
N VAL A 98 -7.66 1.59 3.24
CA VAL A 98 -8.95 1.95 2.65
C VAL A 98 -9.10 3.47 2.57
N GLU A 99 -8.69 4.20 3.59
CA GLU A 99 -8.75 5.67 3.56
C GLU A 99 -7.96 6.24 2.38
N LEU A 100 -6.74 5.72 2.15
CA LEU A 100 -5.91 6.16 1.03
C LEU A 100 -6.50 5.74 -0.31
N LEU A 101 -7.02 4.51 -0.38
CA LEU A 101 -7.65 4.01 -1.61
C LEU A 101 -8.87 4.84 -2.00
N LYS A 102 -9.66 5.28 -1.02
CA LYS A 102 -10.84 6.11 -1.30
C LYS A 102 -10.47 7.46 -1.91
N GLN A 103 -9.30 7.99 -1.59
CA GLN A 103 -8.85 9.24 -2.17
C GLN A 103 -8.50 9.08 -3.66
N LYS A 104 -7.92 7.95 -4.02
CA LYS A 104 -7.58 7.68 -5.42
C LYS A 104 -8.76 7.15 -6.22
N TYR A 105 -9.64 6.39 -5.59
CA TYR A 105 -10.80 5.75 -6.25
C TYR A 105 -12.09 6.20 -5.60
N PRO A 106 -12.48 7.49 -5.71
CA PRO A 106 -13.62 8.03 -4.97
C PRO A 106 -14.97 7.44 -5.37
N ASN A 107 -15.06 6.84 -6.55
CA ASN A 107 -16.30 6.27 -7.05
C ASN A 107 -16.41 4.76 -6.81
N TYR A 108 -15.42 4.19 -6.09
CA TYR A 108 -15.40 2.75 -5.80
C TYR A 108 -16.12 2.43 -4.51
N ASN A 109 -16.66 1.21 -4.44
CA ASN A 109 -17.08 0.61 -3.18
C ASN A 109 -15.88 -0.14 -2.61
N ILE A 110 -15.31 0.36 -1.52
CA ILE A 110 -14.08 -0.17 -0.94
C ILE A 110 -14.39 -0.73 0.44
N THR A 111 -14.10 -2.01 0.62
CA THR A 111 -14.33 -2.71 1.89
C THR A 111 -13.05 -3.39 2.35
N TYR A 112 -13.03 -3.81 3.61
CA TYR A 112 -11.87 -4.50 4.16
C TYR A 112 -12.29 -5.46 5.27
N SER A 113 -11.38 -6.35 5.62
CA SER A 113 -11.51 -7.23 6.77
C SER A 113 -10.17 -7.30 7.49
N ASN A 114 -10.20 -7.12 8.81
CA ASN A 114 -9.01 -7.35 9.65
C ASN A 114 -8.96 -8.77 10.20
N GLU A 115 -9.90 -9.62 9.83
CA GLU A 115 -9.85 -11.03 10.14
C GLU A 115 -8.85 -11.70 9.19
N GLY A 116 -8.39 -12.91 9.53
CA GLY A 116 -7.47 -13.66 8.69
C GLY A 116 -8.03 -13.96 7.31
N TYR A 117 -7.28 -14.71 6.53
CA TYR A 117 -7.70 -15.09 5.18
C TYR A 117 -9.00 -15.84 5.15
#